data_be4db7f0ee73a966ccea8cf58f0a8071
#
_entry.id   be4db7f0ee73a966ccea8cf58f0a8071
#
_cell.length_a   1.000
_cell.length_b   1.000
_cell.length_c   1.000
_cell.angle_alpha   90.00
_cell.angle_beta   90.00
_cell.angle_gamma   90.00
#
_symmetry.space_group_name_H-M   'P 1'
#
loop_
_entity.id
_entity.type
_entity.pdbx_description
1 polymer ?
#
loop_
_entity_poly.entity_id
_entity_poly.type
_entity_poly.pdbx_seq_one_letter_code
_entity_poly.pdbx_strand_id
1 'polypeptide(L)'
;MNIFDIMGPVMIGPSSSHTAGAARIGLITRHLLGCCPAAAELILHGSFAATGKGHGTDRALVAGLLGMQPDDIRIPRAFALAREAGMEVKVSTAVLRGAHPNTVLLRVRDSAGRQMEVDASSLGGGRVRVNAIDGLEATFTGDYPTLIIRNEDRPGAVASVADLLSRRKVNIATMQLYRDRRGGLAVMVIESDQPIWREAIEELRASDGIVQVTYLDMMEGDED
;
A
#
# COMPACT_ATOMS: atom_id res chain seq x y z
N MET A 1 7.67 -26.29 -0.88
CA MET A 1 6.77 -25.52 -1.75
C MET A 1 5.42 -26.24 -1.71
N ASN A 2 4.41 -25.63 -1.12
CA ASN A 2 3.07 -26.20 -1.03
C ASN A 2 2.38 -26.05 -2.40
N ILE A 3 1.51 -27.01 -2.78
CA ILE A 3 0.76 -26.93 -4.06
C ILE A 3 -0.07 -25.64 -4.13
N PHE A 4 -0.52 -25.11 -3.00
CA PHE A 4 -1.25 -23.85 -2.90
C PHE A 4 -0.38 -22.61 -3.21
N ASP A 5 0.96 -22.70 -3.12
CA ASP A 5 1.87 -21.64 -3.49
C ASP A 5 1.98 -21.48 -5.03
N ILE A 6 1.52 -22.51 -5.78
CA ILE A 6 1.54 -22.56 -7.25
C ILE A 6 0.18 -22.12 -7.81
N MET A 7 -0.89 -22.27 -7.03
CA MET A 7 -2.21 -21.80 -7.41
C MET A 7 -2.26 -20.28 -7.23
N GLY A 8 -2.42 -19.54 -8.31
CA GLY A 8 -2.65 -18.09 -8.25
C GLY A 8 -3.90 -17.75 -7.44
N PRO A 9 -4.02 -16.50 -6.96
CA PRO A 9 -5.20 -16.07 -6.21
C PRO A 9 -6.47 -16.18 -7.05
N VAL A 10 -7.61 -16.37 -6.40
CA VAL A 10 -8.91 -16.19 -7.05
C VAL A 10 -8.98 -14.74 -7.54
N MET A 11 -9.27 -14.54 -8.83
CA MET A 11 -9.24 -13.20 -9.43
C MET A 11 -10.16 -13.10 -10.64
N ILE A 12 -10.60 -11.89 -10.95
CA ILE A 12 -11.31 -11.55 -12.19
C ILE A 12 -10.33 -10.89 -13.15
N GLY A 13 -9.82 -11.67 -14.11
CA GLY A 13 -8.92 -11.19 -15.16
C GLY A 13 -7.88 -12.23 -15.58
N PRO A 14 -7.16 -11.96 -16.69
CA PRO A 14 -6.31 -12.96 -17.33
C PRO A 14 -4.91 -13.11 -16.71
N SER A 15 -4.52 -12.25 -15.76
CA SER A 15 -3.14 -12.21 -15.27
C SER A 15 -3.06 -11.93 -13.77
N SER A 16 -2.39 -12.81 -13.03
CA SER A 16 -2.17 -12.63 -11.59
C SER A 16 -1.31 -11.39 -11.26
N SER A 17 -0.39 -11.00 -12.15
CA SER A 17 0.42 -9.80 -11.95
C SER A 17 -0.34 -8.53 -12.34
N HIS A 18 -1.01 -8.53 -13.51
CA HIS A 18 -1.63 -7.34 -14.09
C HIS A 18 -3.05 -7.09 -13.58
N THR A 19 -3.70 -8.09 -13.00
CA THR A 19 -5.04 -7.94 -12.42
C THR A 19 -5.00 -8.06 -10.90
N ALA A 20 -4.70 -9.24 -10.35
CA ALA A 20 -4.73 -9.43 -8.89
C ALA A 20 -3.71 -8.54 -8.18
N GLY A 21 -2.45 -8.52 -8.64
CA GLY A 21 -1.42 -7.65 -8.07
C GLY A 21 -1.76 -6.16 -8.19
N ALA A 22 -2.32 -5.73 -9.32
CA ALA A 22 -2.73 -4.34 -9.52
C ALA A 22 -3.90 -3.95 -8.60
N ALA A 23 -4.94 -4.79 -8.48
CA ALA A 23 -6.05 -4.54 -7.55
C ALA A 23 -5.54 -4.43 -6.11
N ARG A 24 -4.64 -5.32 -5.71
CA ARG A 24 -4.04 -5.30 -4.38
C ARG A 24 -3.21 -4.03 -4.12
N ILE A 25 -2.45 -3.55 -5.11
CA ILE A 25 -1.72 -2.26 -4.99
C ILE A 25 -2.72 -1.11 -4.77
N GLY A 26 -3.80 -1.05 -5.53
CA GLY A 26 -4.84 -0.05 -5.35
C GLY A 26 -5.47 -0.11 -3.96
N LEU A 27 -5.78 -1.32 -3.47
CA LEU A 27 -6.37 -1.55 -2.15
C LEU A 27 -5.43 -1.11 -1.02
N ILE A 28 -4.15 -1.50 -1.07
CA ILE A 28 -3.13 -1.04 -0.12
C ILE A 28 -3.04 0.50 -0.12
N THR A 29 -3.04 1.13 -1.29
CA THR A 29 -3.00 2.59 -1.40
C THR A 29 -4.21 3.26 -0.75
N ARG A 30 -5.41 2.69 -0.93
CA ARG A 30 -6.63 3.14 -0.25
C ARG A 30 -6.50 3.05 1.27
N HIS A 31 -6.04 1.92 1.81
CA HIS A 31 -5.83 1.73 3.25
C HIS A 31 -4.77 2.69 3.80
N LEU A 32 -3.67 2.93 3.09
CA LEU A 32 -2.66 3.92 3.47
C LEU A 32 -3.23 5.35 3.51
N LEU A 33 -4.12 5.69 2.58
CA LEU A 33 -4.83 6.97 2.57
C LEU A 33 -5.89 7.03 3.69
N GLY A 34 -6.45 5.89 4.08
CA GLY A 34 -7.49 5.75 5.12
C GLY A 34 -8.91 6.06 4.64
N CYS A 35 -9.11 6.28 3.33
CA CYS A 35 -10.42 6.56 2.74
C CYS A 35 -10.40 6.33 1.23
N CYS A 36 -11.59 6.36 0.60
CA CYS A 36 -11.69 6.41 -0.85
C CYS A 36 -11.08 7.73 -1.37
N PRO A 37 -10.13 7.71 -2.32
CA PRO A 37 -9.59 8.94 -2.87
C PRO A 37 -10.64 9.71 -3.67
N ALA A 38 -10.58 11.05 -3.61
CA ALA A 38 -11.34 11.94 -4.49
C ALA A 38 -10.67 12.11 -5.86
N ALA A 39 -9.36 11.90 -5.92
CA ALA A 39 -8.61 11.91 -7.18
C ALA A 39 -7.44 10.92 -7.14
N ALA A 40 -7.15 10.31 -8.29
CA ALA A 40 -6.03 9.39 -8.46
C ALA A 40 -5.35 9.60 -9.81
N GLU A 41 -4.02 9.74 -9.81
CA GLU A 41 -3.18 9.67 -11.00
C GLU A 41 -2.38 8.37 -10.95
N LEU A 42 -2.58 7.53 -11.98
CA LEU A 42 -1.89 6.26 -12.16
C LEU A 42 -0.79 6.44 -13.20
N ILE A 43 0.47 6.35 -12.79
CA ILE A 43 1.63 6.46 -13.68
C ILE A 43 2.22 5.07 -13.85
N LEU A 44 1.91 4.42 -14.96
CA LEU A 44 2.28 3.04 -15.26
C LEU A 44 3.69 2.97 -15.84
N HIS A 45 4.48 1.97 -15.41
CA HIS A 45 5.83 1.71 -15.91
C HIS A 45 5.93 0.32 -16.55
N GLY A 46 6.89 0.18 -17.49
CA GLY A 46 7.34 -1.10 -18.03
C GLY A 46 6.21 -1.95 -18.61
N SER A 47 6.03 -3.17 -18.12
CA SER A 47 4.98 -4.08 -18.60
C SER A 47 3.57 -3.56 -18.26
N PHE A 48 3.38 -2.91 -17.11
CA PHE A 48 2.10 -2.25 -16.77
C PHE A 48 1.72 -1.18 -17.80
N ALA A 49 2.68 -0.44 -18.33
CA ALA A 49 2.45 0.54 -19.39
C ALA A 49 2.20 -0.11 -20.74
N ALA A 50 2.99 -1.15 -21.09
CA ALA A 50 2.95 -1.77 -22.41
C ALA A 50 1.69 -2.62 -22.64
N THR A 51 1.25 -3.36 -21.62
CA THR A 51 0.17 -4.35 -21.73
C THR A 51 -1.06 -4.02 -20.87
N GLY A 52 -1.01 -2.96 -20.10
CA GLY A 52 -2.00 -2.62 -19.06
C GLY A 52 -3.43 -2.50 -19.58
N LYS A 53 -3.63 -1.91 -20.77
CA LYS A 53 -4.96 -1.78 -21.38
C LYS A 53 -5.54 -3.15 -21.79
N GLY A 54 -4.70 -4.06 -22.32
CA GLY A 54 -5.12 -5.41 -22.73
C GLY A 54 -5.47 -6.31 -21.55
N HIS A 55 -4.74 -6.20 -20.46
CA HIS A 55 -4.92 -7.01 -19.26
C HIS A 55 -5.77 -6.33 -18.17
N GLY A 56 -6.23 -5.09 -18.39
CA GLY A 56 -7.08 -4.37 -17.46
C GLY A 56 -6.37 -3.91 -16.19
N THR A 57 -5.04 -3.67 -16.24
CA THR A 57 -4.24 -3.22 -15.10
C THR A 57 -4.77 -1.91 -14.51
N ASP A 58 -5.12 -0.96 -15.37
CA ASP A 58 -5.70 0.31 -15.01
C ASP A 58 -7.04 0.15 -14.27
N ARG A 59 -7.92 -0.74 -14.78
CA ARG A 59 -9.20 -1.06 -14.12
C ARG A 59 -9.00 -1.72 -12.77
N ALA A 60 -8.04 -2.65 -12.68
CA ALA A 60 -7.73 -3.35 -11.44
C ALA A 60 -7.18 -2.40 -10.37
N LEU A 61 -6.27 -1.48 -10.73
CA LEU A 61 -5.77 -0.43 -9.83
C LEU A 61 -6.92 0.45 -9.31
N VAL A 62 -7.79 0.91 -10.22
CA VAL A 62 -8.96 1.74 -9.86
C VAL A 62 -9.93 0.96 -8.97
N ALA A 63 -10.17 -0.32 -9.26
CA ALA A 63 -11.02 -1.18 -8.44
C ALA A 63 -10.48 -1.30 -7.01
N GLY A 64 -9.18 -1.54 -6.86
CA GLY A 64 -8.54 -1.56 -5.54
C GLY A 64 -8.66 -0.22 -4.79
N LEU A 65 -8.50 0.92 -5.47
CA LEU A 65 -8.73 2.24 -4.89
C LEU A 65 -10.18 2.46 -4.43
N LEU A 66 -11.14 1.74 -5.04
CA LEU A 66 -12.54 1.72 -4.62
C LEU A 66 -12.83 0.70 -3.48
N GLY A 67 -11.82 -0.07 -3.02
CA GLY A 67 -11.98 -1.07 -1.97
C GLY A 67 -12.33 -2.48 -2.48
N MET A 68 -12.23 -2.74 -3.79
CA MET A 68 -12.57 -4.05 -4.35
C MET A 68 -11.40 -5.03 -4.20
N GLN A 69 -11.72 -6.27 -3.82
CA GLN A 69 -10.78 -7.38 -3.79
C GLN A 69 -10.47 -7.89 -5.21
N PRO A 70 -9.38 -8.63 -5.44
CA PRO A 70 -8.99 -9.12 -6.77
C PRO A 70 -10.02 -10.01 -7.48
N ASP A 71 -10.93 -10.63 -6.76
CA ASP A 71 -11.99 -11.50 -7.25
C ASP A 71 -13.35 -10.79 -7.44
N ASP A 72 -13.40 -9.49 -7.24
CA ASP A 72 -14.63 -8.71 -7.38
C ASP A 72 -15.07 -8.62 -8.85
N ILE A 73 -16.28 -9.13 -9.14
CA ILE A 73 -16.86 -9.15 -10.48
C ILE A 73 -17.08 -7.74 -11.08
N ARG A 74 -17.02 -6.68 -10.25
CA ARG A 74 -17.20 -5.29 -10.66
C ARG A 74 -15.94 -4.67 -11.27
N ILE A 75 -14.77 -5.31 -11.16
CA ILE A 75 -13.48 -4.81 -11.69
C ILE A 75 -13.59 -4.30 -13.14
N PRO A 76 -14.25 -4.98 -14.10
CA PRO A 76 -14.39 -4.48 -15.45
C PRO A 76 -15.10 -3.12 -15.58
N ARG A 77 -15.91 -2.74 -14.58
CA ARG A 77 -16.66 -1.50 -14.51
C ARG A 77 -16.01 -0.43 -13.62
N ALA A 78 -14.80 -0.65 -13.14
CA ALA A 78 -14.14 0.19 -12.11
C ALA A 78 -14.12 1.69 -12.46
N PHE A 79 -13.88 2.07 -13.72
CA PHE A 79 -13.91 3.49 -14.13
C PHE A 79 -15.31 4.11 -14.06
N ALA A 80 -16.37 3.34 -14.36
CA ALA A 80 -17.74 3.83 -14.22
C ALA A 80 -18.08 4.04 -12.74
N LEU A 81 -17.74 3.07 -11.91
CA LEU A 81 -17.94 3.13 -10.46
C LEU A 81 -17.11 4.23 -9.80
N ALA A 82 -15.88 4.47 -10.27
CA ALA A 82 -15.06 5.60 -9.82
C ALA A 82 -15.76 6.94 -10.08
N ARG A 83 -16.32 7.11 -11.27
CA ARG A 83 -17.09 8.32 -11.62
C ARG A 83 -18.35 8.47 -10.78
N GLU A 84 -19.08 7.38 -10.53
CA GLU A 84 -20.26 7.35 -9.67
C GLU A 84 -19.88 7.72 -8.22
N ALA A 85 -18.71 7.29 -7.73
CA ALA A 85 -18.16 7.63 -6.42
C ALA A 85 -17.55 9.05 -6.35
N GLY A 86 -17.53 9.80 -7.46
CA GLY A 86 -16.92 11.14 -7.53
C GLY A 86 -15.39 11.13 -7.56
N MET A 87 -14.74 9.99 -7.84
CA MET A 87 -13.29 9.88 -7.95
C MET A 87 -12.83 10.26 -9.36
N GLU A 88 -12.01 11.29 -9.46
CA GLU A 88 -11.31 11.66 -10.70
C GLU A 88 -10.12 10.75 -10.93
N VAL A 89 -10.04 10.11 -12.12
CA VAL A 89 -8.95 9.20 -12.44
C VAL A 89 -8.22 9.66 -13.70
N LYS A 90 -6.88 9.77 -13.58
CA LYS A 90 -5.98 10.03 -14.70
C LYS A 90 -4.99 8.87 -14.84
N VAL A 91 -4.79 8.40 -16.07
CA VAL A 91 -3.81 7.33 -16.37
C VAL A 91 -2.78 7.88 -17.33
N SER A 92 -1.51 7.70 -16.98
CA SER A 92 -0.36 8.09 -17.79
C SER A 92 0.72 7.01 -17.74
N THR A 93 1.79 7.16 -18.50
CA THR A 93 2.91 6.23 -18.52
C THR A 93 4.23 6.99 -18.35
N ALA A 94 5.19 6.38 -17.66
CA ALA A 94 6.54 6.91 -17.53
C ALA A 94 7.58 5.78 -17.48
N VAL A 95 8.84 6.12 -17.76
CA VAL A 95 9.98 5.22 -17.56
C VAL A 95 10.60 5.53 -16.19
N LEU A 96 10.44 4.60 -15.25
CA LEU A 96 11.02 4.69 -13.91
C LEU A 96 12.34 3.91 -13.90
N ARG A 97 13.47 4.60 -13.75
CA ARG A 97 14.80 3.96 -13.81
C ARG A 97 15.01 3.01 -12.63
N GLY A 98 15.45 1.77 -12.91
CA GLY A 98 15.71 0.76 -11.89
C GLY A 98 14.47 0.11 -11.28
N ALA A 99 13.26 0.53 -11.67
CA ALA A 99 12.03 -0.04 -11.18
C ALA A 99 11.73 -1.43 -11.79
N HIS A 100 10.98 -2.24 -11.04
CA HIS A 100 10.47 -3.52 -11.55
C HIS A 100 9.51 -3.28 -12.74
N PRO A 101 9.49 -4.16 -13.77
CA PRO A 101 8.64 -3.95 -14.95
C PRO A 101 7.15 -3.75 -14.68
N ASN A 102 6.62 -4.31 -13.59
CA ASN A 102 5.22 -4.15 -13.18
C ASN A 102 5.09 -3.12 -12.04
N THR A 103 5.67 -1.95 -12.21
CA THR A 103 5.61 -0.85 -11.23
C THR A 103 4.57 0.19 -11.63
N VAL A 104 3.90 0.74 -10.65
CA VAL A 104 3.04 1.92 -10.76
C VAL A 104 3.41 2.94 -9.68
N LEU A 105 3.41 4.21 -10.06
CA LEU A 105 3.42 5.34 -9.14
C LEU A 105 1.98 5.87 -9.06
N LEU A 106 1.38 5.76 -7.88
CA LEU A 106 0.02 6.21 -7.59
C LEU A 106 0.10 7.53 -6.82
N ARG A 107 -0.47 8.59 -7.37
CA ARG A 107 -0.69 9.85 -6.67
C ARG A 107 -2.15 9.97 -6.35
N VAL A 108 -2.50 9.94 -5.09
CA VAL A 108 -3.88 10.00 -4.62
C VAL A 108 -4.13 11.23 -3.78
N ARG A 109 -5.36 11.74 -3.82
CA ARG A 109 -5.82 12.88 -3.03
C ARG A 109 -7.19 12.58 -2.44
N ASP A 110 -7.35 12.80 -1.15
CA ASP A 110 -8.65 12.68 -0.48
C ASP A 110 -9.52 13.93 -0.65
N SER A 111 -10.75 13.87 -0.15
CA SER A 111 -11.70 14.99 -0.21
C SER A 111 -11.31 16.19 0.66
N ALA A 112 -10.43 15.99 1.67
CA ALA A 112 -9.87 17.06 2.49
C ALA A 112 -8.64 17.73 1.85
N GLY A 113 -8.18 17.23 0.70
CA GLY A 113 -7.02 17.76 -0.02
C GLY A 113 -5.68 17.15 0.39
N ARG A 114 -5.65 16.19 1.31
CA ARG A 114 -4.43 15.46 1.66
C ARG A 114 -3.97 14.63 0.47
N GLN A 115 -2.69 14.75 0.13
CA GLN A 115 -2.07 14.03 -0.98
C GLN A 115 -1.13 12.95 -0.45
N MET A 116 -0.98 11.88 -1.22
CA MET A 116 -0.03 10.80 -0.97
C MET A 116 0.45 10.21 -2.29
N GLU A 117 1.73 9.90 -2.36
CA GLU A 117 2.35 9.18 -3.47
C GLU A 117 2.80 7.81 -3.00
N VAL A 118 2.42 6.76 -3.72
CA VAL A 118 2.81 5.36 -3.44
C VAL A 118 3.49 4.78 -4.67
N ASP A 119 4.75 4.37 -4.53
CA ASP A 119 5.46 3.55 -5.50
C ASP A 119 5.31 2.09 -5.11
N ALA A 120 4.73 1.27 -6.00
CA ALA A 120 4.52 -0.14 -5.73
C ALA A 120 4.66 -1.01 -6.98
N SER A 121 5.07 -2.25 -6.76
CA SER A 121 5.33 -3.23 -7.81
C SER A 121 4.55 -4.53 -7.58
N SER A 122 4.01 -5.10 -8.66
CA SER A 122 3.47 -6.46 -8.64
C SER A 122 4.57 -7.46 -8.98
N LEU A 123 4.81 -8.41 -8.08
CA LEU A 123 5.87 -9.41 -8.19
C LEU A 123 5.41 -10.73 -8.83
N GLY A 124 4.14 -10.82 -9.23
CA GLY A 124 3.53 -12.03 -9.76
C GLY A 124 2.83 -12.88 -8.69
N GLY A 125 1.91 -13.74 -9.12
CA GLY A 125 1.12 -14.59 -8.21
C GLY A 125 0.22 -13.80 -7.25
N GLY A 126 -0.16 -12.56 -7.57
CA GLY A 126 -0.90 -11.67 -6.67
C GLY A 126 -0.04 -11.01 -5.58
N ARG A 127 1.24 -11.35 -5.48
CA ARG A 127 2.16 -10.71 -4.53
C ARG A 127 2.54 -9.31 -5.00
N VAL A 128 2.63 -8.41 -4.05
CA VAL A 128 2.97 -7.01 -4.29
C VAL A 128 4.09 -6.57 -3.33
N ARG A 129 4.71 -5.45 -3.67
CA ARG A 129 5.64 -4.76 -2.80
C ARG A 129 5.44 -3.26 -2.95
N VAL A 130 5.17 -2.59 -1.87
CA VAL A 130 5.34 -1.14 -1.77
C VAL A 130 6.85 -0.88 -1.72
N ASN A 131 7.33 0.10 -2.45
CA ASN A 131 8.76 0.47 -2.53
C ASN A 131 9.01 1.79 -1.82
N ALA A 132 8.08 2.76 -1.96
CA ALA A 132 8.20 4.07 -1.34
C ALA A 132 6.83 4.72 -1.09
N ILE A 133 6.77 5.61 -0.10
CA ILE A 133 5.62 6.47 0.20
C ILE A 133 6.12 7.91 0.29
N ASP A 134 5.51 8.83 -0.48
CA ASP A 134 5.89 10.26 -0.56
C ASP A 134 7.39 10.46 -0.83
N GLY A 135 7.97 9.61 -1.69
CA GLY A 135 9.37 9.64 -2.07
C GLY A 135 10.35 9.09 -1.01
N LEU A 136 9.88 8.68 0.16
CA LEU A 136 10.68 8.01 1.19
C LEU A 136 10.59 6.49 1.01
N GLU A 137 11.73 5.81 1.03
CA GLU A 137 11.77 4.35 0.98
C GLU A 137 10.95 3.76 2.14
N ALA A 138 10.08 2.79 1.82
CA ALA A 138 9.20 2.12 2.77
C ALA A 138 8.81 0.76 2.19
N THR A 139 9.67 -0.25 2.36
CA THR A 139 9.48 -1.55 1.72
C THR A 139 8.66 -2.50 2.59
N PHE A 140 7.50 -2.96 2.08
CA PHE A 140 6.66 -3.99 2.70
C PHE A 140 5.73 -4.65 1.66
N THR A 141 5.09 -5.75 2.04
CA THR A 141 4.24 -6.55 1.12
C THR A 141 2.74 -6.42 1.38
N GLY A 142 2.35 -6.01 2.59
CA GLY A 142 0.96 -6.05 3.05
C GLY A 142 0.44 -7.48 3.30
N ASP A 143 1.34 -8.46 3.43
CA ASP A 143 0.98 -9.85 3.81
C ASP A 143 0.85 -9.99 5.34
N TYR A 144 1.36 -9.02 6.08
CA TYR A 144 1.36 -8.97 7.54
C TYR A 144 0.74 -7.67 8.02
N PRO A 145 0.17 -7.64 9.23
CA PRO A 145 -0.17 -6.39 9.90
C PRO A 145 1.06 -5.48 9.94
N THR A 146 0.96 -4.27 9.40
CA THR A 146 2.11 -3.40 9.15
C THR A 146 1.88 -2.02 9.75
N LEU A 147 2.81 -1.58 10.59
CA LEU A 147 2.92 -0.18 11.03
C LEU A 147 3.91 0.57 10.16
N ILE A 148 3.49 1.70 9.63
CA ILE A 148 4.35 2.67 8.95
C ILE A 148 4.38 3.91 9.84
N ILE A 149 5.54 4.17 10.47
CA ILE A 149 5.73 5.25 11.45
C ILE A 149 6.70 6.26 10.86
N ARG A 150 6.22 7.49 10.65
CA ARG A 150 7.09 8.64 10.34
C ARG A 150 7.48 9.29 11.64
N ASN A 151 8.77 9.46 11.87
CA ASN A 151 9.32 10.04 13.09
C ASN A 151 10.50 10.96 12.81
N GLU A 152 10.85 11.79 13.80
CA GLU A 152 12.11 12.52 13.81
C GLU A 152 13.27 11.52 13.94
N ASP A 153 14.33 11.70 13.14
CA ASP A 153 15.57 10.88 13.22
C ASP A 153 16.40 11.31 14.42
N ARG A 154 16.08 10.75 15.59
CA ARG A 154 16.75 11.06 16.85
C ARG A 154 17.04 9.80 17.68
N PRO A 155 18.05 9.85 18.57
CA PRO A 155 18.32 8.75 19.48
C PRO A 155 17.10 8.40 20.34
N GLY A 156 16.84 7.10 20.52
CA GLY A 156 15.73 6.60 21.31
C GLY A 156 14.42 6.35 20.53
N ALA A 157 14.23 6.92 19.33
CA ALA A 157 12.99 6.75 18.57
C ALA A 157 12.63 5.26 18.31
N VAL A 158 13.59 4.46 17.88
CA VAL A 158 13.38 3.02 17.67
C VAL A 158 13.10 2.30 19.00
N ALA A 159 13.84 2.65 20.05
CA ALA A 159 13.70 2.01 21.36
C ALA A 159 12.31 2.26 21.95
N SER A 160 11.79 3.49 21.87
CA SER A 160 10.46 3.83 22.41
C SER A 160 9.34 3.09 21.70
N VAL A 161 9.42 2.95 20.36
CA VAL A 161 8.45 2.18 19.58
C VAL A 161 8.52 0.70 19.93
N ALA A 162 9.72 0.11 19.97
CA ALA A 162 9.91 -1.31 20.28
C ALA A 162 9.48 -1.63 21.73
N ASP A 163 9.75 -0.76 22.70
CA ASP A 163 9.32 -0.91 24.08
C ASP A 163 7.79 -0.90 24.20
N LEU A 164 7.11 0.03 23.51
CA LEU A 164 5.65 0.09 23.49
C LEU A 164 5.07 -1.21 22.93
N LEU A 165 5.54 -1.67 21.78
CA LEU A 165 5.06 -2.92 21.16
C LEU A 165 5.32 -4.11 22.08
N SER A 166 6.50 -4.17 22.73
CA SER A 166 6.85 -5.22 23.70
C SER A 166 5.90 -5.24 24.90
N ARG A 167 5.61 -4.07 25.51
CA ARG A 167 4.65 -3.96 26.62
C ARG A 167 3.25 -4.43 26.21
N ARG A 168 2.87 -4.24 24.95
CA ARG A 168 1.60 -4.69 24.38
C ARG A 168 1.65 -6.15 23.87
N LYS A 169 2.77 -6.86 24.10
CA LYS A 169 3.01 -8.25 23.68
C LYS A 169 2.88 -8.46 22.16
N VAL A 170 3.21 -7.45 21.38
CA VAL A 170 3.26 -7.53 19.92
C VAL A 170 4.62 -8.06 19.52
N ASN A 171 4.65 -9.19 18.80
CA ASN A 171 5.88 -9.74 18.24
C ASN A 171 6.18 -9.10 16.90
N ILE A 172 7.38 -8.55 16.76
CA ILE A 172 7.87 -7.93 15.53
C ILE A 172 8.45 -9.03 14.63
N ALA A 173 7.85 -9.24 13.47
CA ALA A 173 8.33 -10.16 12.45
C ALA A 173 9.49 -9.55 11.64
N THR A 174 9.29 -8.31 11.17
CA THR A 174 10.34 -7.53 10.50
C THR A 174 10.30 -6.08 10.97
N MET A 175 11.46 -5.43 10.94
CA MET A 175 11.58 -4.00 11.21
C MET A 175 12.62 -3.40 10.29
N GLN A 176 12.25 -2.35 9.59
CA GLN A 176 13.13 -1.61 8.70
C GLN A 176 13.06 -0.13 9.04
N LEU A 177 14.19 0.56 8.96
CA LEU A 177 14.30 1.99 9.22
C LEU A 177 14.97 2.67 8.03
N TYR A 178 14.25 3.61 7.45
CA TYR A 178 14.72 4.46 6.36
C TYR A 178 14.78 5.89 6.85
N ARG A 179 15.68 6.70 6.32
CA ARG A 179 15.78 8.13 6.64
C ARG A 179 16.16 8.92 5.39
N ASP A 180 15.64 10.13 5.31
CA ASP A 180 16.01 11.08 4.24
C ASP A 180 17.44 11.59 4.44
N ARG A 181 17.77 11.99 5.68
CA ARG A 181 19.08 12.49 6.09
C ARG A 181 19.23 12.39 7.61
N ARG A 182 20.47 12.49 8.08
CA ARG A 182 20.75 12.50 9.51
C ARG A 182 20.07 13.70 10.21
N GLY A 183 19.27 13.39 11.24
CA GLY A 183 18.52 14.40 12.01
C GLY A 183 17.30 14.98 11.27
N GLY A 184 16.90 14.39 10.14
CA GLY A 184 15.69 14.74 9.39
C GLY A 184 14.50 13.87 9.78
N LEU A 185 13.76 13.40 8.79
CA LEU A 185 12.67 12.45 8.98
C LEU A 185 13.14 11.02 8.74
N ALA A 186 12.59 10.10 9.50
CA ALA A 186 12.74 8.67 9.31
C ALA A 186 11.38 8.00 9.13
N VAL A 187 11.38 6.84 8.48
CA VAL A 187 10.22 5.96 8.35
C VAL A 187 10.62 4.60 8.92
N MET A 188 9.91 4.15 9.93
CA MET A 188 9.97 2.77 10.41
C MET A 188 8.84 1.99 9.75
N VAL A 189 9.16 0.87 9.13
CA VAL A 189 8.20 -0.12 8.65
C VAL A 189 8.35 -1.34 9.56
N ILE A 190 7.28 -1.69 10.25
CA ILE A 190 7.25 -2.79 11.21
C ILE A 190 6.12 -3.72 10.82
N GLU A 191 6.46 -4.95 10.45
CA GLU A 191 5.51 -6.04 10.23
C GLU A 191 5.43 -6.89 11.50
N SER A 192 4.22 -7.28 11.92
CA SER A 192 3.99 -8.06 13.14
C SER A 192 3.28 -9.38 12.83
N ASP A 193 3.47 -10.37 13.72
CA ASP A 193 2.84 -11.69 13.59
C ASP A 193 1.33 -11.67 13.90
N GLN A 194 0.87 -10.64 14.61
CA GLN A 194 -0.53 -10.50 15.03
C GLN A 194 -1.03 -9.07 14.82
N PRO A 195 -2.34 -8.86 14.72
CA PRO A 195 -2.94 -7.53 14.65
C PRO A 195 -2.53 -6.65 15.84
N ILE A 196 -2.41 -5.35 15.58
CA ILE A 196 -2.01 -4.36 16.58
C ILE A 196 -3.25 -3.59 17.03
N TRP A 197 -3.54 -3.66 18.33
CA TRP A 197 -4.72 -3.04 18.92
C TRP A 197 -4.72 -1.52 18.75
N ARG A 198 -5.89 -0.97 18.54
CA ARG A 198 -6.12 0.46 18.32
C ARG A 198 -5.48 1.33 19.41
N GLU A 199 -5.55 0.89 20.66
CA GLU A 199 -4.98 1.61 21.80
C GLU A 199 -3.46 1.74 21.70
N ALA A 200 -2.77 0.74 21.17
CA ALA A 200 -1.33 0.79 20.92
C ALA A 200 -0.98 1.80 19.80
N ILE A 201 -1.80 1.84 18.76
CA ILE A 201 -1.64 2.78 17.64
C ILE A 201 -1.85 4.22 18.12
N GLU A 202 -2.86 4.47 18.95
CA GLU A 202 -3.11 5.80 19.53
C GLU A 202 -2.00 6.24 20.50
N GLU A 203 -1.46 5.31 21.31
CA GLU A 203 -0.33 5.57 22.18
C GLU A 203 0.93 5.94 21.36
N LEU A 204 1.17 5.24 20.24
CA LEU A 204 2.24 5.59 19.31
C LEU A 204 2.05 6.99 18.71
N ARG A 205 0.82 7.32 18.27
CA ARG A 205 0.50 8.65 17.72
C ARG A 205 0.75 9.78 18.71
N ALA A 206 0.53 9.52 20.00
CA ALA A 206 0.76 10.49 21.07
C ALA A 206 2.22 10.56 21.53
N SER A 207 3.09 9.67 21.06
CA SER A 207 4.49 9.61 21.49
C SER A 207 5.31 10.74 20.90
N ASP A 208 6.23 11.27 21.72
CA ASP A 208 7.10 12.38 21.33
C ASP A 208 8.03 12.01 20.15
N GLY A 209 8.12 12.93 19.17
CA GLY A 209 8.89 12.74 17.94
C GLY A 209 8.23 11.83 16.89
N ILE A 210 7.03 11.30 17.14
CA ILE A 210 6.23 10.63 16.13
C ILE A 210 5.42 11.67 15.35
N VAL A 211 5.59 11.67 14.04
CA VAL A 211 4.94 12.62 13.13
C VAL A 211 3.63 12.04 12.59
N GLN A 212 3.65 10.75 12.25
CA GLN A 212 2.49 10.05 11.69
C GLN A 212 2.60 8.56 11.96
N VAL A 213 1.48 7.91 12.24
CA VAL A 213 1.35 6.45 12.30
C VAL A 213 0.24 6.02 11.37
N THR A 214 0.58 5.16 10.42
CA THR A 214 -0.37 4.46 9.54
C THR A 214 -0.32 2.98 9.88
N TYR A 215 -1.47 2.38 10.10
CA TYR A 215 -1.61 0.94 10.30
C TYR A 215 -2.30 0.34 9.09
N LEU A 216 -1.76 -0.75 8.59
CA LEU A 216 -2.28 -1.53 7.49
C LEU A 216 -2.49 -2.96 7.99
N ASP A 217 -3.72 -3.43 7.95
CA ASP A 217 -4.09 -4.83 8.13
C ASP A 217 -4.99 -5.25 6.97
N MET A 218 -4.42 -6.05 6.06
CA MET A 218 -5.14 -6.54 4.88
C MET A 218 -5.86 -7.87 5.16
N MET A 219 -5.73 -8.40 6.38
CA MET A 219 -6.37 -9.65 6.82
C MET A 219 -7.72 -9.38 7.49
N GLU A 220 -7.91 -8.21 8.06
CA GLU A 220 -9.23 -7.75 8.49
C GLU A 220 -10.01 -7.32 7.23
N GLY A 221 -11.00 -8.10 6.83
CA GLY A 221 -11.98 -7.65 5.85
C GLY A 221 -12.65 -6.37 6.36
N ASP A 222 -12.85 -5.39 5.48
CA ASP A 222 -13.64 -4.19 5.80
C ASP A 222 -15.03 -4.66 6.32
N GLU A 223 -15.21 -4.75 7.64
CA GLU A 223 -16.52 -4.76 8.27
C GLU A 223 -16.99 -3.29 8.30
N ASP A 224 -17.71 -2.91 7.25
CA ASP A 224 -18.56 -1.71 7.22
C ASP A 224 -19.87 -1.95 7.96
#